data_76bf62bf9e0b8fa64f270672b5ca68d8
#
_entry.id   76bf62bf9e0b8fa64f270672b5ca68d8
#
_cell.length_a   1.000
_cell.length_b   1.000
_cell.length_c   1.000
_cell.angle_alpha   90.00
_cell.angle_beta   90.00
_cell.angle_gamma   90.00
#
_symmetry.space_group_name_H-M   'P 1'
#
loop_
_entity.id
_entity.type
_entity.pdbx_description
1 polymer ?
#
loop_
_entity_poly.entity_id
_entity_poly.type
_entity_poly.pdbx_seq_one_letter_code
_entity_poly.pdbx_strand_id
1 'polypeptide(L)'
;MNTEPRNQPIMRRGARTPRRPDAAGRAALAGYAGQSPAVRLHARVRWYSAPFPAIAGVLPDTGRILEIGCGHGLFSVYAALACRSRAVRGVDIDQDKIAVAQVVAGQVAADLEFDVSPSGAVSPGPWDAIVVVDMLYLLPAAQQRRLLTEAAGELAPDGRLVIKEMSRTPRWKAAWNTAQETLAVSILGITERASTPAAPRAGTERGVGPARFEFVAPETMTGWLTAAGLDTSSHRLDRGRMHPHHLLVGRRPG
;
A
#
# COMPACT_ATOMS: atom_id res chain seq x y z
N MET A 1 9.50 33.41 21.37
CA MET A 1 8.84 32.20 21.85
C MET A 1 9.25 31.08 20.90
N ASN A 2 10.27 30.31 21.30
CA ASN A 2 10.80 29.18 20.50
C ASN A 2 9.85 27.99 20.65
N THR A 3 9.14 27.64 19.59
CA THR A 3 8.47 26.34 19.48
C THR A 3 9.46 25.38 18.82
N GLU A 4 10.20 24.62 19.64
CA GLU A 4 10.96 23.47 19.18
C GLU A 4 10.00 22.48 18.47
N PRO A 5 10.35 21.96 17.27
CA PRO A 5 9.60 20.89 16.65
C PRO A 5 9.73 19.66 17.54
N ARG A 6 8.61 19.17 18.09
CA ARG A 6 8.55 17.91 18.85
C ARG A 6 8.95 16.77 17.93
N ASN A 7 10.23 16.42 18.01
CA ASN A 7 10.79 15.20 17.41
C ASN A 7 10.25 14.00 18.20
N GLN A 8 8.99 13.61 17.95
CA GLN A 8 8.45 12.38 18.53
C GLN A 8 9.18 11.20 17.88
N PRO A 9 9.73 10.27 18.67
CA PRO A 9 10.37 9.08 18.14
C PRO A 9 9.34 8.29 17.33
N ILE A 10 9.61 8.10 16.04
CA ILE A 10 8.75 7.49 15.03
C ILE A 10 8.28 6.07 15.42
N MET A 11 8.99 5.42 16.33
CA MET A 11 8.57 4.18 17.02
C MET A 11 9.32 4.00 18.33
N ARG A 12 8.61 3.57 19.38
CA ARG A 12 9.28 3.04 20.59
C ARG A 12 10.00 1.74 20.23
N ARG A 13 11.33 1.73 20.34
CA ARG A 13 12.14 0.51 20.13
C ARG A 13 11.59 -0.61 21.02
N GLY A 14 11.11 -1.72 20.39
CA GLY A 14 10.79 -2.95 21.09
C GLY A 14 9.31 -3.25 21.35
N ALA A 15 8.36 -2.40 20.93
CA ALA A 15 6.94 -2.72 21.07
C ALA A 15 6.56 -3.90 20.17
N ARG A 16 6.08 -5.01 20.76
CA ARG A 16 5.48 -6.13 20.03
C ARG A 16 4.17 -5.63 19.42
N THR A 17 4.06 -5.65 18.10
CA THR A 17 2.79 -5.33 17.45
C THR A 17 1.74 -6.38 17.85
N PRO A 18 0.59 -6.00 18.46
CA PRO A 18 -0.42 -6.96 18.86
C PRO A 18 -0.93 -7.72 17.63
N ARG A 19 -1.03 -9.06 17.73
CA ARG A 19 -1.64 -9.89 16.68
C ARG A 19 -3.16 -9.82 16.72
N ARG A 20 -3.75 -9.60 17.91
CA ARG A 20 -5.21 -9.48 18.05
C ARG A 20 -5.65 -8.08 17.58
N PRO A 21 -6.78 -8.01 16.86
CA PRO A 21 -7.35 -6.73 16.47
C PRO A 21 -7.66 -5.88 17.71
N ASP A 22 -7.23 -4.61 17.69
CA ASP A 22 -7.70 -3.59 18.62
C ASP A 22 -9.15 -3.19 18.30
N ALA A 23 -9.69 -2.17 18.94
CA ALA A 23 -11.08 -1.73 18.73
C ALA A 23 -11.31 -1.31 17.27
N ALA A 24 -10.41 -0.52 16.69
CA ALA A 24 -10.48 -0.10 15.29
C ALA A 24 -10.34 -1.28 14.32
N GLY A 25 -9.42 -2.22 14.60
CA GLY A 25 -9.24 -3.43 13.81
C GLY A 25 -10.44 -4.37 13.83
N ARG A 26 -11.10 -4.52 14.98
CA ARG A 26 -12.35 -5.28 15.06
C ARG A 26 -13.47 -4.60 14.26
N ALA A 27 -13.61 -3.28 14.37
CA ALA A 27 -14.57 -2.52 13.60
C ALA A 27 -14.29 -2.60 12.08
N ALA A 28 -13.02 -2.48 11.67
CA ALA A 28 -12.63 -2.65 10.28
C ALA A 28 -13.01 -4.03 9.73
N LEU A 29 -12.68 -5.12 10.45
CA LEU A 29 -13.05 -6.48 10.05
C LEU A 29 -14.57 -6.71 10.05
N ALA A 30 -15.31 -6.09 10.95
CA ALA A 30 -16.77 -6.17 11.01
C ALA A 30 -17.43 -5.54 9.77
N GLY A 31 -16.84 -4.49 9.19
CA GLY A 31 -17.31 -3.89 7.93
C GLY A 31 -17.37 -4.87 6.74
N TYR A 32 -16.63 -5.99 6.82
CA TYR A 32 -16.66 -7.05 5.80
C TYR A 32 -17.69 -8.15 6.08
N ALA A 33 -18.50 -8.06 7.13
CA ALA A 33 -19.43 -9.14 7.54
C ALA A 33 -20.43 -9.51 6.43
N GLY A 34 -20.91 -8.53 5.66
CA GLY A 34 -21.85 -8.71 4.55
C GLY A 34 -21.20 -9.16 3.23
N GLN A 35 -19.88 -9.30 3.18
CA GLN A 35 -19.16 -9.69 1.96
C GLN A 35 -19.12 -11.22 1.79
N SER A 36 -18.72 -11.68 0.59
CA SER A 36 -18.57 -13.10 0.31
C SER A 36 -17.62 -13.80 1.29
N PRO A 37 -17.76 -15.12 1.53
CA PRO A 37 -16.87 -15.87 2.41
C PRO A 37 -15.38 -15.73 2.03
N ALA A 38 -15.07 -15.66 0.74
CA ALA A 38 -13.72 -15.50 0.22
C ALA A 38 -13.12 -14.13 0.60
N VAL A 39 -13.88 -13.05 0.42
CA VAL A 39 -13.45 -11.69 0.81
C VAL A 39 -13.27 -11.58 2.32
N ARG A 40 -14.20 -12.15 3.11
CA ARG A 40 -14.08 -12.17 4.58
C ARG A 40 -12.86 -12.92 5.06
N LEU A 41 -12.57 -14.09 4.45
CA LEU A 41 -11.36 -14.87 4.75
C LEU A 41 -10.11 -14.05 4.37
N HIS A 42 -10.09 -13.46 3.18
CA HIS A 42 -8.99 -12.60 2.72
C HIS A 42 -8.73 -11.46 3.71
N ALA A 43 -9.75 -10.71 4.14
CA ALA A 43 -9.62 -9.64 5.12
C ALA A 43 -9.00 -10.14 6.44
N ARG A 44 -9.45 -11.29 6.96
CA ARG A 44 -8.86 -11.89 8.17
C ARG A 44 -7.40 -12.29 7.97
N VAL A 45 -7.07 -12.98 6.87
CA VAL A 45 -5.68 -13.37 6.56
C VAL A 45 -4.80 -12.13 6.45
N ARG A 46 -5.26 -11.08 5.75
CA ARG A 46 -4.52 -9.81 5.63
C ARG A 46 -4.26 -9.16 6.98
N TRP A 47 -5.26 -9.14 7.88
CA TRP A 47 -5.06 -8.61 9.23
C TRP A 47 -3.93 -9.31 9.98
N TYR A 48 -3.88 -10.65 9.94
CA TYR A 48 -2.87 -11.41 10.66
C TYR A 48 -1.50 -11.42 9.95
N SER A 49 -1.45 -11.22 8.65
CA SER A 49 -0.21 -11.21 7.87
C SER A 49 0.49 -9.86 7.87
N ALA A 50 -0.24 -8.73 7.95
CA ALA A 50 0.33 -7.39 7.91
C ALA A 50 0.27 -6.69 9.28
N PRO A 51 1.32 -5.93 9.67
CA PRO A 51 1.37 -5.23 10.95
C PRO A 51 0.65 -3.87 10.90
N PHE A 52 -0.65 -3.85 10.57
CA PHE A 52 -1.41 -2.62 10.37
C PHE A 52 -1.29 -1.58 11.50
N PRO A 53 -1.33 -1.96 12.80
CA PRO A 53 -1.15 -0.99 13.87
C PRO A 53 0.22 -0.30 13.84
N ALA A 54 1.27 -1.01 13.42
CA ALA A 54 2.60 -0.41 13.30
C ALA A 54 2.69 0.57 12.11
N ILE A 55 2.04 0.23 10.99
CA ILE A 55 1.97 1.11 9.81
C ILE A 55 1.17 2.37 10.15
N ALA A 56 -0.03 2.21 10.74
CA ALA A 56 -0.88 3.33 11.11
C ALA A 56 -0.25 4.23 12.19
N GLY A 57 0.61 3.68 13.05
CA GLY A 57 1.33 4.42 14.10
C GLY A 57 2.43 5.36 13.60
N VAL A 58 2.84 5.27 12.32
CA VAL A 58 3.79 6.22 11.71
C VAL A 58 3.10 7.24 10.81
N LEU A 59 1.78 7.12 10.62
CA LEU A 59 0.99 8.12 9.89
C LEU A 59 0.73 9.35 10.78
N PRO A 60 0.53 10.54 10.18
CA PRO A 60 0.05 11.70 10.94
C PRO A 60 -1.34 11.42 11.54
N ASP A 61 -1.66 12.05 12.66
CA ASP A 61 -2.96 11.87 13.33
C ASP A 61 -4.10 12.62 12.62
N THR A 62 -3.77 13.53 11.73
CA THR A 62 -4.73 14.33 10.93
C THR A 62 -4.25 14.42 9.50
N GLY A 63 -5.14 14.86 8.59
CA GLY A 63 -4.78 15.17 7.21
C GLY A 63 -5.17 14.09 6.21
N ARG A 64 -4.71 14.28 4.98
CA ARG A 64 -5.06 13.48 3.81
C ARG A 64 -4.08 12.31 3.63
N ILE A 65 -4.60 11.10 3.65
CA ILE A 65 -3.82 9.87 3.52
C ILE A 65 -4.22 9.17 2.21
N LEU A 66 -3.25 8.82 1.38
CA LEU A 66 -3.46 7.99 0.18
C LEU A 66 -2.88 6.59 0.41
N GLU A 67 -3.66 5.54 0.19
CA GLU A 67 -3.13 4.17 0.05
C GLU A 67 -3.12 3.78 -1.43
N ILE A 68 -1.94 3.43 -1.96
CA ILE A 68 -1.76 2.93 -3.34
C ILE A 68 -1.74 1.40 -3.31
N GLY A 69 -2.58 0.76 -4.14
CA GLY A 69 -2.76 -0.69 -4.15
C GLY A 69 -3.56 -1.18 -2.95
N CYS A 70 -4.66 -0.50 -2.62
CA CYS A 70 -5.45 -0.78 -1.42
C CYS A 70 -6.20 -2.11 -1.44
N GLY A 71 -6.36 -2.74 -2.62
CA GLY A 71 -7.16 -3.95 -2.80
C GLY A 71 -8.58 -3.77 -2.28
N HIS A 72 -9.03 -4.68 -1.40
CA HIS A 72 -10.36 -4.56 -0.77
C HIS A 72 -10.45 -3.46 0.32
N GLY A 73 -9.42 -2.64 0.50
CA GLY A 73 -9.45 -1.44 1.36
C GLY A 73 -9.24 -1.68 2.86
N LEU A 74 -8.82 -2.87 3.30
CA LEU A 74 -8.79 -3.19 4.75
C LEU A 74 -7.87 -2.26 5.55
N PHE A 75 -6.68 -1.91 5.02
CA PHE A 75 -5.78 -1.00 5.74
C PHE A 75 -6.34 0.42 5.76
N SER A 76 -6.87 0.94 4.64
CA SER A 76 -7.51 2.25 4.57
C SER A 76 -8.66 2.37 5.58
N VAL A 77 -9.56 1.37 5.64
CA VAL A 77 -10.65 1.30 6.63
C VAL A 77 -10.09 1.33 8.06
N TYR A 78 -9.06 0.52 8.33
CA TYR A 78 -8.42 0.52 9.64
C TYR A 78 -7.78 1.87 9.98
N ALA A 79 -7.03 2.47 9.05
CA ALA A 79 -6.33 3.74 9.27
C ALA A 79 -7.30 4.90 9.56
N ALA A 80 -8.45 4.94 8.88
CA ALA A 80 -9.51 5.91 9.10
C ALA A 80 -10.22 5.69 10.45
N LEU A 81 -10.49 4.43 10.84
CA LEU A 81 -11.12 4.11 12.12
C LEU A 81 -10.18 4.27 13.31
N ALA A 82 -8.88 4.03 13.15
CA ALA A 82 -7.87 4.20 14.19
C ALA A 82 -7.64 5.67 14.56
N CYS A 83 -7.83 6.57 13.60
CA CYS A 83 -7.77 8.01 13.85
C CYS A 83 -8.77 8.74 12.94
N ARG A 84 -9.88 9.16 13.51
CA ARG A 84 -11.04 9.74 12.79
C ARG A 84 -10.80 11.14 12.21
N SER A 85 -9.69 11.76 12.55
CA SER A 85 -9.24 13.04 11.97
C SER A 85 -8.47 12.87 10.67
N ARG A 86 -8.33 11.64 10.15
CA ARG A 86 -7.73 11.33 8.86
C ARG A 86 -8.80 11.28 7.79
N ALA A 87 -8.57 11.96 6.68
CA ALA A 87 -9.28 11.74 5.42
C ALA A 87 -8.49 10.72 4.59
N VAL A 88 -9.01 9.50 4.43
CA VAL A 88 -8.28 8.41 3.79
C VAL A 88 -8.84 8.10 2.42
N ARG A 89 -7.98 8.04 1.41
CA ARG A 89 -8.33 7.60 0.06
C ARG A 89 -7.51 6.37 -0.30
N GLY A 90 -8.19 5.31 -0.75
CA GLY A 90 -7.56 4.10 -1.28
C GLY A 90 -7.73 4.02 -2.79
N VAL A 91 -6.66 3.68 -3.51
CA VAL A 91 -6.73 3.44 -4.96
C VAL A 91 -6.17 2.07 -5.32
N ASP A 92 -6.82 1.41 -6.28
CA ASP A 92 -6.35 0.14 -6.86
C ASP A 92 -6.71 0.09 -8.35
N ILE A 93 -6.01 -0.74 -9.12
CA ILE A 93 -6.34 -0.99 -10.53
C ILE A 93 -7.50 -1.95 -10.70
N ASP A 94 -7.81 -2.74 -9.68
CA ASP A 94 -8.80 -3.82 -9.70
C ASP A 94 -10.18 -3.26 -9.31
N GLN A 95 -11.03 -3.09 -10.30
CA GLN A 95 -12.38 -2.53 -10.14
C GLN A 95 -13.26 -3.36 -9.20
N ASP A 96 -13.13 -4.71 -9.22
CA ASP A 96 -13.97 -5.58 -8.39
C ASP A 96 -13.60 -5.44 -6.91
N LYS A 97 -12.31 -5.31 -6.62
CA LYS A 97 -11.84 -5.04 -5.25
C LYS A 97 -12.28 -3.66 -4.76
N ILE A 98 -12.20 -2.65 -5.62
CA ILE A 98 -12.67 -1.30 -5.28
C ILE A 98 -14.18 -1.29 -5.04
N ALA A 99 -14.98 -2.01 -5.82
CA ALA A 99 -16.42 -2.12 -5.56
C ALA A 99 -16.71 -2.69 -4.16
N VAL A 100 -15.97 -3.71 -3.73
CA VAL A 100 -16.06 -4.23 -2.35
C VAL A 100 -15.66 -3.16 -1.33
N ALA A 101 -14.54 -2.46 -1.55
CA ALA A 101 -14.03 -1.44 -0.66
C ALA A 101 -15.03 -0.27 -0.48
N GLN A 102 -15.67 0.17 -1.56
CA GLN A 102 -16.72 1.21 -1.55
C GLN A 102 -17.95 0.77 -0.73
N VAL A 103 -18.41 -0.46 -0.88
CA VAL A 103 -19.51 -1.01 -0.06
C VAL A 103 -19.13 -0.98 1.42
N VAL A 104 -17.90 -1.37 1.76
CA VAL A 104 -17.42 -1.34 3.16
C VAL A 104 -17.30 0.09 3.67
N ALA A 105 -16.81 1.04 2.86
CA ALA A 105 -16.74 2.45 3.22
C ALA A 105 -18.10 3.01 3.61
N GLY A 106 -19.14 2.69 2.87
CA GLY A 106 -20.52 3.11 3.17
C GLY A 106 -21.10 2.55 4.50
N GLN A 107 -20.45 1.56 5.10
CA GLN A 107 -20.88 0.93 6.37
C GLN A 107 -20.09 1.43 7.59
N VAL A 108 -19.03 2.21 7.40
CA VAL A 108 -18.18 2.73 8.48
C VAL A 108 -18.31 4.24 8.59
N ALA A 109 -18.42 4.75 9.81
CA ALA A 109 -18.49 6.19 10.04
C ALA A 109 -17.08 6.80 10.08
N ALA A 110 -16.46 7.00 8.91
CA ALA A 110 -15.12 7.57 8.76
C ALA A 110 -15.05 8.35 7.43
N ASP A 111 -14.15 9.31 7.33
CA ASP A 111 -13.84 10.02 6.09
C ASP A 111 -12.95 9.11 5.22
N LEU A 112 -13.58 8.38 4.29
CA LEU A 112 -12.96 7.28 3.56
C LEU A 112 -13.55 7.15 2.15
N GLU A 113 -12.67 7.20 1.15
CA GLU A 113 -13.03 7.06 -0.26
C GLU A 113 -12.18 6.00 -0.95
N PHE A 114 -12.75 5.36 -1.98
CA PHE A 114 -12.04 4.39 -2.82
C PHE A 114 -12.30 4.62 -4.30
N ASP A 115 -11.22 4.59 -5.11
CA ASP A 115 -11.30 4.83 -6.54
C ASP A 115 -10.47 3.82 -7.33
N VAL A 116 -10.93 3.53 -8.53
CA VAL A 116 -10.15 2.77 -9.51
C VAL A 116 -9.09 3.69 -10.12
N SER A 117 -7.82 3.26 -10.09
CA SER A 117 -6.71 3.91 -10.80
C SER A 117 -6.20 3.02 -11.94
N PRO A 118 -6.83 3.05 -13.13
CA PRO A 118 -6.53 2.08 -14.20
C PRO A 118 -5.08 2.13 -14.70
N SER A 119 -4.44 3.29 -14.60
CA SER A 119 -3.04 3.50 -15.01
C SER A 119 -2.04 3.13 -13.92
N GLY A 120 -2.50 2.85 -12.68
CA GLY A 120 -1.62 2.74 -11.53
C GLY A 120 -0.88 4.03 -11.17
N ALA A 121 -1.28 5.17 -11.75
CA ALA A 121 -0.70 6.48 -11.46
C ALA A 121 -1.03 6.93 -10.04
N VAL A 122 -0.12 7.70 -9.45
CA VAL A 122 -0.34 8.33 -8.14
C VAL A 122 -1.40 9.41 -8.27
N SER A 123 -2.39 9.39 -7.38
CA SER A 123 -3.41 10.46 -7.35
C SER A 123 -2.78 11.80 -6.99
N PRO A 124 -3.15 12.90 -7.67
CA PRO A 124 -2.59 14.22 -7.40
C PRO A 124 -2.76 14.65 -5.94
N GLY A 125 -1.68 15.22 -5.36
CA GLY A 125 -1.63 15.70 -3.99
C GLY A 125 -2.16 17.13 -3.80
N PRO A 126 -1.71 17.80 -2.73
CA PRO A 126 -0.72 17.33 -1.77
C PRO A 126 -1.30 16.32 -0.76
N TRP A 127 -0.49 15.32 -0.37
CA TRP A 127 -0.84 14.29 0.61
C TRP A 127 0.03 14.41 1.87
N ASP A 128 -0.59 14.36 3.05
CA ASP A 128 0.14 14.34 4.33
C ASP A 128 0.81 12.98 4.57
N ALA A 129 0.24 11.90 4.01
CA ALA A 129 0.95 10.65 3.87
C ALA A 129 0.49 9.86 2.64
N ILE A 130 1.43 9.14 2.03
CA ILE A 130 1.17 8.12 1.01
C ILE A 130 1.66 6.78 1.55
N VAL A 131 0.83 5.75 1.42
CA VAL A 131 1.11 4.41 1.98
C VAL A 131 1.07 3.36 0.88
N VAL A 132 2.05 2.46 0.90
CA VAL A 132 2.09 1.29 0.03
C VAL A 132 2.31 0.05 0.89
N VAL A 133 1.39 -0.93 0.85
CA VAL A 133 1.42 -2.11 1.72
C VAL A 133 1.40 -3.40 0.91
N ASP A 134 2.54 -4.10 0.85
CA ASP A 134 2.70 -5.40 0.19
C ASP A 134 2.22 -5.42 -1.28
N MET A 135 2.57 -4.40 -2.06
CA MET A 135 2.16 -4.28 -3.46
C MET A 135 3.34 -4.12 -4.42
N LEU A 136 4.44 -3.47 -3.99
CA LEU A 136 5.53 -3.10 -4.91
C LEU A 136 6.16 -4.32 -5.59
N TYR A 137 6.32 -5.45 -4.88
CA TYR A 137 6.91 -6.67 -5.45
C TYR A 137 6.12 -7.26 -6.65
N LEU A 138 4.90 -6.78 -6.90
CA LEU A 138 4.10 -7.12 -8.08
C LEU A 138 4.57 -6.37 -9.34
N LEU A 139 5.36 -5.31 -9.17
CA LEU A 139 5.87 -4.47 -10.23
C LEU A 139 7.34 -4.76 -10.51
N PRO A 140 7.81 -4.63 -11.78
CA PRO A 140 9.23 -4.57 -12.09
C PRO A 140 9.95 -3.45 -11.32
N ALA A 141 11.23 -3.64 -10.96
CA ALA A 141 11.98 -2.67 -10.14
C ALA A 141 11.99 -1.25 -10.74
N ALA A 142 12.07 -1.13 -12.06
CA ALA A 142 11.99 0.17 -12.72
C ALA A 142 10.64 0.87 -12.48
N GLN A 143 9.54 0.12 -12.48
CA GLN A 143 8.20 0.67 -12.19
C GLN A 143 8.03 0.98 -10.71
N GLN A 144 8.58 0.13 -9.80
CA GLN A 144 8.61 0.43 -8.37
C GLN A 144 9.31 1.76 -8.11
N ARG A 145 10.51 1.96 -8.69
CA ARG A 145 11.26 3.22 -8.55
C ARG A 145 10.46 4.41 -9.07
N ARG A 146 9.85 4.29 -10.26
CA ARG A 146 9.04 5.35 -10.86
C ARG A 146 7.87 5.73 -9.95
N LEU A 147 7.09 4.74 -9.49
CA LEU A 147 5.95 4.94 -8.60
C LEU A 147 6.36 5.67 -7.30
N LEU A 148 7.47 5.23 -6.67
CA LEU A 148 7.96 5.85 -5.45
C LEU A 148 8.46 7.29 -5.67
N THR A 149 9.08 7.58 -6.83
CA THR A 149 9.49 8.94 -7.19
C THR A 149 8.28 9.85 -7.43
N GLU A 150 7.27 9.37 -8.15
CA GLU A 150 6.01 10.09 -8.36
C GLU A 150 5.29 10.34 -7.02
N ALA A 151 5.19 9.32 -6.17
CA ALA A 151 4.58 9.46 -4.84
C ALA A 151 5.31 10.48 -3.96
N ALA A 152 6.64 10.52 -4.00
CA ALA A 152 7.42 11.53 -3.27
C ALA A 152 7.11 12.96 -3.74
N GLY A 153 6.85 13.15 -5.04
CA GLY A 153 6.46 14.45 -5.62
C GLY A 153 5.10 14.95 -5.14
N GLU A 154 4.18 14.04 -4.84
CA GLU A 154 2.81 14.33 -4.42
C GLU A 154 2.63 14.53 -2.90
N LEU A 155 3.73 14.44 -2.12
CA LEU A 155 3.68 14.72 -0.68
C LEU A 155 3.57 16.22 -0.40
N ALA A 156 2.81 16.55 0.62
CA ALA A 156 2.84 17.88 1.25
C ALA A 156 4.21 18.15 1.90
N PRO A 157 4.56 19.40 2.20
CA PRO A 157 5.66 19.72 3.13
C PRO A 157 5.47 18.94 4.43
N ASP A 158 6.54 18.35 4.98
CA ASP A 158 6.51 17.43 6.13
C ASP A 158 5.74 16.12 5.91
N GLY A 159 5.19 15.88 4.72
CA GLY A 159 4.47 14.66 4.35
C GLY A 159 5.35 13.42 4.38
N ARG A 160 4.72 12.24 4.47
CA ARG A 160 5.41 10.95 4.66
C ARG A 160 5.04 9.94 3.59
N LEU A 161 6.05 9.32 2.99
CA LEU A 161 5.86 8.11 2.17
C LEU A 161 6.19 6.88 3.02
N VAL A 162 5.19 6.05 3.25
CA VAL A 162 5.28 4.88 4.14
C VAL A 162 5.16 3.61 3.30
N ILE A 163 6.20 2.80 3.30
CA ILE A 163 6.28 1.57 2.51
C ILE A 163 6.43 0.39 3.47
N LYS A 164 5.50 -0.54 3.41
CA LYS A 164 5.62 -1.83 4.10
C LYS A 164 5.76 -2.94 3.07
N GLU A 165 6.87 -3.65 3.11
CA GLU A 165 7.15 -4.78 2.22
C GLU A 165 7.69 -6.00 2.99
N MET A 166 7.51 -7.17 2.38
CA MET A 166 8.12 -8.42 2.84
C MET A 166 9.48 -8.61 2.17
N SER A 167 10.50 -9.01 2.94
CA SER A 167 11.87 -9.20 2.42
C SER A 167 12.14 -10.58 1.82
N ARG A 168 11.18 -11.50 1.77
CA ARG A 168 11.32 -12.83 1.14
C ARG A 168 9.98 -13.37 0.62
N THR A 169 10.06 -14.12 -0.45
CA THR A 169 8.93 -14.82 -1.08
C THR A 169 8.24 -15.77 -0.10
N PRO A 170 6.96 -15.57 0.24
CA PRO A 170 6.24 -16.50 1.13
C PRO A 170 5.99 -17.85 0.42
N ARG A 171 6.04 -18.95 1.19
CA ARG A 171 5.76 -20.31 0.70
C ARG A 171 4.30 -20.56 0.30
N TRP A 172 3.36 -19.66 0.56
CA TRP A 172 1.93 -19.79 0.26
C TRP A 172 1.53 -19.38 -1.17
N LYS A 173 2.50 -19.25 -2.07
CA LYS A 173 2.30 -18.84 -3.48
C LYS A 173 1.26 -19.62 -4.28
N ALA A 174 0.98 -20.88 -3.93
CA ALA A 174 0.07 -21.74 -4.71
C ALA A 174 -1.40 -21.27 -4.69
N ALA A 175 -1.86 -20.64 -3.60
CA ALA A 175 -3.25 -20.17 -3.48
C ALA A 175 -3.45 -18.74 -4.04
N TRP A 176 -2.37 -18.01 -4.29
CA TRP A 176 -2.41 -16.61 -4.76
C TRP A 176 -2.34 -16.49 -6.30
N ASN A 177 -1.89 -17.55 -7.00
CA ASN A 177 -1.69 -17.50 -8.46
C ASN A 177 -2.96 -17.21 -9.25
N THR A 178 -4.12 -17.69 -8.81
CA THR A 178 -5.40 -17.49 -9.51
C THR A 178 -5.87 -16.02 -9.49
N ALA A 179 -5.57 -15.27 -8.43
CA ALA A 179 -5.92 -13.85 -8.33
C ALA A 179 -4.94 -12.93 -9.10
N GLN A 180 -3.75 -13.44 -9.41
CA GLN A 180 -2.67 -12.65 -10.04
C GLN A 180 -2.68 -12.67 -11.56
N GLU A 181 -3.22 -13.71 -12.19
CA GLU A 181 -3.35 -13.75 -13.65
C GLU A 181 -4.20 -12.58 -14.15
N THR A 182 -5.27 -12.23 -13.41
CA THR A 182 -6.12 -11.07 -13.73
C THR A 182 -5.37 -9.74 -13.56
N LEU A 183 -4.53 -9.61 -12.51
CA LEU A 183 -3.79 -8.40 -12.21
C LEU A 183 -2.64 -8.15 -13.22
N ALA A 184 -1.88 -9.20 -13.56
CA ALA A 184 -0.77 -9.10 -14.50
C ALA A 184 -1.24 -8.74 -15.91
N VAL A 185 -2.35 -9.30 -16.37
CA VAL A 185 -2.95 -8.97 -17.68
C VAL A 185 -3.40 -7.52 -17.72
N SER A 186 -3.98 -6.99 -16.63
CA SER A 186 -4.43 -5.59 -16.56
C SER A 186 -3.25 -4.60 -16.56
N ILE A 187 -2.17 -4.88 -15.82
CA ILE A 187 -0.98 -4.00 -15.76
C ILE A 187 -0.21 -4.00 -17.09
N LEU A 188 0.01 -5.16 -17.71
CA LEU A 188 0.72 -5.28 -18.98
C LEU A 188 -0.08 -4.72 -20.15
N GLY A 189 -1.40 -4.92 -20.17
CA GLY A 189 -2.28 -4.39 -21.21
C GLY A 189 -2.42 -2.85 -21.22
N ILE A 190 -2.19 -2.19 -20.08
CA ILE A 190 -2.23 -0.73 -19.97
C ILE A 190 -0.94 -0.09 -20.51
N THR A 191 0.21 -0.74 -20.29
CA THR A 191 1.50 -0.22 -20.74
C THR A 191 1.62 -0.21 -22.29
N GLU A 192 0.99 -1.16 -22.99
CA GLU A 192 0.98 -1.19 -24.45
C GLU A 192 0.02 -0.19 -25.11
N ARG A 193 -1.06 0.23 -24.41
CA ARG A 193 -2.01 1.22 -24.95
C ARG A 193 -1.54 2.68 -24.87
N ALA A 194 -0.51 2.97 -24.09
CA ALA A 194 0.05 4.32 -23.96
C ALA A 194 1.14 4.65 -25.00
N SER A 195 1.48 3.73 -25.91
CA SER A 195 2.53 3.92 -26.91
C SER A 195 2.00 3.64 -28.31
N THR A 196 1.59 4.71 -29.01
CA THR A 196 1.53 4.94 -30.48
C THR A 196 0.64 4.05 -31.36
N PRO A 197 -0.18 4.64 -32.28
CA PRO A 197 -0.88 3.90 -33.32
C PRO A 197 0.05 3.66 -34.51
N ALA A 198 0.47 2.43 -34.76
CA ALA A 198 1.05 2.00 -36.03
C ALA A 198 0.66 0.55 -36.34
N ALA A 199 0.29 0.37 -37.61
CA ALA A 199 -0.32 -0.72 -38.33
C ALA A 199 0.10 -2.17 -37.98
N PRO A 200 -0.75 -3.17 -38.36
CA PRO A 200 -0.59 -4.57 -37.93
C PRO A 200 0.48 -5.29 -38.76
N ARG A 201 1.46 -5.88 -38.09
CA ARG A 201 2.31 -6.93 -38.66
C ARG A 201 2.04 -8.24 -37.93
N ALA A 202 1.62 -9.22 -38.72
CA ALA A 202 1.41 -10.60 -38.32
C ALA A 202 2.71 -11.27 -37.81
N GLY A 203 2.57 -12.09 -36.77
CA GLY A 203 3.52 -13.16 -36.44
C GLY A 203 4.44 -12.83 -35.26
N THR A 204 4.05 -13.29 -34.12
CA THR A 204 4.76 -14.11 -33.10
C THR A 204 4.04 -13.99 -31.78
N GLU A 205 3.33 -15.03 -31.40
CA GLU A 205 2.84 -15.25 -30.05
C GLU A 205 4.07 -15.32 -29.11
N ARG A 206 4.41 -14.22 -28.46
CA ARG A 206 5.26 -14.26 -27.27
C ARG A 206 4.35 -14.60 -26.12
N GLY A 207 4.36 -15.87 -25.71
CA GLY A 207 3.69 -16.32 -24.51
C GLY A 207 4.03 -15.39 -23.35
N VAL A 208 3.00 -14.86 -22.70
CA VAL A 208 3.12 -14.11 -21.45
C VAL A 208 3.71 -15.07 -20.42
N GLY A 209 5.01 -14.92 -20.15
CA GLY A 209 5.69 -15.70 -19.12
C GLY A 209 5.03 -15.44 -17.75
N PRO A 210 5.12 -16.38 -16.80
CA PRO A 210 4.52 -16.22 -15.49
C PRO A 210 5.00 -14.91 -14.86
N ALA A 211 4.06 -14.14 -14.28
CA ALA A 211 4.34 -12.86 -13.63
C ALA A 211 5.52 -13.04 -12.64
N ARG A 212 6.65 -12.42 -12.93
CA ARG A 212 7.84 -12.49 -12.08
C ARG A 212 7.68 -11.46 -10.97
N PHE A 213 7.57 -11.95 -9.73
CA PHE A 213 7.67 -11.08 -8.55
C PHE A 213 9.09 -10.55 -8.44
N GLU A 214 9.23 -9.25 -8.27
CA GLU A 214 10.53 -8.61 -8.12
C GLU A 214 10.65 -7.95 -6.74
N PHE A 215 11.40 -8.63 -5.85
CA PHE A 215 11.67 -8.15 -4.50
C PHE A 215 12.94 -7.29 -4.53
N VAL A 216 12.75 -6.00 -4.31
CA VAL A 216 13.87 -5.05 -4.19
C VAL A 216 14.32 -4.99 -2.74
N ALA A 217 15.64 -4.94 -2.54
CA ALA A 217 16.21 -4.82 -1.20
C ALA A 217 15.80 -3.50 -0.53
N PRO A 218 15.54 -3.49 0.79
CA PRO A 218 15.16 -2.27 1.52
C PRO A 218 16.17 -1.14 1.37
N GLU A 219 17.46 -1.48 1.29
CA GLU A 219 18.56 -0.52 1.11
C GLU A 219 18.47 0.18 -0.25
N THR A 220 18.12 -0.54 -1.29
CA THR A 220 17.90 0.00 -2.64
C THR A 220 16.70 0.93 -2.66
N MET A 221 15.57 0.53 -2.04
CA MET A 221 14.39 1.40 -1.92
C MET A 221 14.73 2.66 -1.13
N THR A 222 15.47 2.54 -0.02
CA THR A 222 15.95 3.69 0.76
C THR A 222 16.75 4.65 -0.11
N GLY A 223 17.66 4.12 -0.94
CA GLY A 223 18.42 4.93 -1.90
C GLY A 223 17.53 5.68 -2.89
N TRP A 224 16.46 5.06 -3.39
CA TRP A 224 15.51 5.72 -4.29
C TRP A 224 14.75 6.85 -3.60
N LEU A 225 14.31 6.65 -2.34
CA LEU A 225 13.62 7.68 -1.56
C LEU A 225 14.54 8.87 -1.25
N THR A 226 15.79 8.59 -0.86
CA THR A 226 16.79 9.64 -0.62
C THR A 226 17.09 10.42 -1.91
N ALA A 227 17.22 9.73 -3.05
CA ALA A 227 17.40 10.38 -4.35
C ALA A 227 16.17 11.22 -4.78
N ALA A 228 14.98 10.90 -4.27
CA ALA A 228 13.76 11.70 -4.43
C ALA A 228 13.64 12.85 -3.42
N GLY A 229 14.67 13.12 -2.62
CA GLY A 229 14.72 14.24 -1.66
C GLY A 229 14.06 13.98 -0.32
N LEU A 230 13.81 12.72 0.05
CA LEU A 230 13.19 12.38 1.33
C LEU A 230 14.22 12.01 2.39
N ASP A 231 14.00 12.46 3.63
CA ASP A 231 14.67 11.94 4.81
C ASP A 231 14.15 10.56 5.15
N THR A 232 15.02 9.55 5.18
CA THR A 232 14.59 8.16 5.25
C THR A 232 14.91 7.49 6.58
N SER A 233 14.00 6.64 7.05
CA SER A 233 14.23 5.72 8.16
C SER A 233 13.70 4.33 7.82
N SER A 234 14.36 3.28 8.34
CA SER A 234 13.99 1.88 8.12
C SER A 234 13.81 1.16 9.46
N HIS A 235 12.70 0.43 9.58
CA HIS A 235 12.34 -0.30 10.79
C HIS A 235 12.03 -1.75 10.44
N ARG A 236 12.65 -2.70 11.15
CA ARG A 236 12.31 -4.11 11.05
C ARG A 236 11.14 -4.43 11.97
N LEU A 237 10.09 -5.07 11.42
CA LEU A 237 8.87 -5.44 12.14
C LEU A 237 8.76 -6.96 12.37
N ASP A 238 9.88 -7.69 12.32
CA ASP A 238 9.95 -9.15 12.33
C ASP A 238 9.91 -9.81 13.72
N ARG A 239 9.96 -9.05 14.82
CA ARG A 239 9.90 -9.62 16.16
C ARG A 239 8.58 -10.36 16.42
N GLY A 240 8.66 -11.71 16.42
CA GLY A 240 7.51 -12.60 16.67
C GLY A 240 6.62 -12.87 15.43
N ARG A 241 7.10 -12.60 14.21
CA ARG A 241 6.43 -12.94 12.96
C ARG A 241 7.21 -13.98 12.17
N MET A 242 6.48 -14.80 11.37
CA MET A 242 7.10 -15.88 10.58
C MET A 242 7.91 -15.35 9.37
N HIS A 243 7.72 -14.10 8.98
CA HIS A 243 8.41 -13.47 7.85
C HIS A 243 8.99 -12.13 8.28
N PRO A 244 10.20 -11.77 7.78
CA PRO A 244 10.75 -10.45 8.00
C PRO A 244 9.93 -9.40 7.24
N HIS A 245 9.45 -8.41 7.97
CA HIS A 245 8.74 -7.25 7.44
C HIS A 245 9.61 -6.00 7.63
N HIS A 246 9.73 -5.21 6.57
CA HIS A 246 10.37 -3.90 6.60
C HIS A 246 9.33 -2.81 6.48
N LEU A 247 9.50 -1.77 7.28
CA LEU A 247 8.75 -0.53 7.20
C LEU A 247 9.76 0.58 6.90
N LEU A 248 9.66 1.14 5.71
CA LEU A 248 10.44 2.30 5.29
C LEU A 248 9.55 3.54 5.43
N VAL A 249 10.09 4.60 5.97
CA VAL A 249 9.42 5.90 6.07
C VAL A 249 10.35 6.93 5.46
N GLY A 250 9.91 7.58 4.38
CA GLY A 250 10.53 8.76 3.79
C GLY A 250 9.72 9.98 4.18
N ARG A 251 10.35 11.03 4.74
CA ARG A 251 9.71 12.29 5.09
C ARG A 251 10.18 13.37 4.13
N ARG A 252 9.26 14.14 3.57
CA ARG A 252 9.58 15.34 2.80
C ARG A 252 10.00 16.44 3.78
N PRO A 253 11.17 17.09 3.60
CA PRO A 253 11.53 18.30 4.37
C PRO A 253 10.47 19.39 4.17
N GLY A 254 10.21 20.17 5.24
CA GLY A 254 9.30 21.30 5.21
C GLY A 254 9.87 22.50 4.50
#